data_4cfcc4ebd1842275b63b0c64bd1a3a60
#
_entry.id   4cfcc4ebd1842275b63b0c64bd1a3a60
#
_cell.length_a   1.000
_cell.length_b   1.000
_cell.length_c   1.000
_cell.angle_alpha   90.00
_cell.angle_beta   90.00
_cell.angle_gamma   90.00
#
_symmetry.space_group_name_H-M   'P 1'
#
loop_
_entity.id
_entity.type
_entity.pdbx_description
1 polymer ?
#
loop_
_entity_poly.entity_id
_entity_poly.type
_entity_poly.pdbx_seq_one_letter_code
_entity_poly.pdbx_strand_id
1 'polypeptide(L)'
;MAIPTVYVASLSAFVAGVAISLQYYALPYAVVLGLLAAYLPSFLAPTQFSQRGGYWPWFATLSLWKARAPVPTTLHFETPLAKETQYLFSSHPHGPTSWHHGVMITGASTPAFHDVIPGDRRRHLGASIVFRIPIYRELLLWLGVVDASRSVAHSVLASGKSLVILVGGIQEQMLAEYQKHHVFLHSRKGFVKLAIQHGTAIVPVYAFGENDLFRPSTFLLPLRQWFARKFLIAIPLCVGPTWWNPFKPFPVEIHQVYGHPIPTTKCDNPSSDEVDRVHGLFLTELQRIFDKHKAAYATPDATLEIL
;
A
#
# COMPACT_ATOMS: atom_id res chain seq x y z
N MET A 1 -0.51 -2.80 10.94
CA MET A 1 0.61 -3.70 11.19
C MET A 1 0.20 -5.17 11.34
N ALA A 2 -1.06 -5.50 11.32
CA ALA A 2 -1.40 -6.92 11.25
C ALA A 2 -0.71 -7.60 10.05
N ILE A 3 -0.59 -6.94 8.92
CA ILE A 3 -0.11 -7.60 7.70
C ILE A 3 1.42 -7.75 7.66
N PRO A 4 2.26 -6.72 7.77
CA PRO A 4 3.71 -6.92 7.69
C PRO A 4 4.30 -7.66 8.89
N THR A 5 3.82 -7.42 10.12
CA THR A 5 4.38 -8.08 11.32
C THR A 5 3.86 -9.49 11.53
N VAL A 6 2.60 -9.74 11.21
CA VAL A 6 2.07 -11.11 11.21
C VAL A 6 2.77 -11.94 10.14
N TYR A 7 3.12 -11.36 8.99
CA TYR A 7 3.84 -12.10 7.94
C TYR A 7 5.33 -12.28 8.26
N VAL A 8 6.00 -11.25 8.79
CA VAL A 8 7.37 -11.41 9.27
C VAL A 8 7.41 -12.37 10.46
N ALA A 9 6.47 -12.28 11.40
CA ALA A 9 6.38 -13.22 12.52
C ALA A 9 5.99 -14.64 12.07
N SER A 10 5.07 -14.80 11.12
CA SER A 10 4.72 -16.13 10.60
C SER A 10 5.79 -16.70 9.68
N LEU A 11 6.51 -15.89 8.91
CA LEU A 11 7.66 -16.32 8.15
C LEU A 11 8.82 -16.70 9.09
N SER A 12 9.06 -15.89 10.13
CA SER A 12 10.08 -16.22 11.15
C SER A 12 9.69 -17.46 11.93
N ALA A 13 8.41 -17.65 12.28
CA ALA A 13 7.92 -18.85 12.95
C ALA A 13 7.98 -20.08 12.02
N PHE A 14 7.69 -19.92 10.72
CA PHE A 14 7.84 -20.98 9.74
C PHE A 14 9.32 -21.37 9.54
N VAL A 15 10.19 -20.38 9.37
CA VAL A 15 11.65 -20.61 9.25
C VAL A 15 12.21 -21.20 10.54
N ALA A 16 11.80 -20.70 11.71
CA ALA A 16 12.16 -21.27 13.00
C ALA A 16 11.58 -22.66 13.18
N GLY A 17 10.33 -22.90 12.80
CA GLY A 17 9.68 -24.21 12.81
C GLY A 17 10.38 -25.23 11.91
N VAL A 18 10.78 -24.83 10.71
CA VAL A 18 11.58 -25.65 9.80
C VAL A 18 12.98 -25.92 10.40
N ALA A 19 13.64 -24.91 10.96
CA ALA A 19 14.95 -25.07 11.59
C ALA A 19 14.88 -25.97 12.83
N ILE A 20 13.88 -25.82 13.68
CA ILE A 20 13.61 -26.69 14.83
C ILE A 20 13.30 -28.11 14.36
N SER A 21 12.46 -28.29 13.35
CA SER A 21 12.12 -29.58 12.80
C SER A 21 13.35 -30.30 12.19
N LEU A 22 14.20 -29.55 11.48
CA LEU A 22 15.45 -30.10 10.96
C LEU A 22 16.43 -30.50 12.07
N GLN A 23 16.49 -29.74 13.16
CA GLN A 23 17.45 -29.96 14.26
C GLN A 23 17.00 -31.03 15.25
N TYR A 24 15.71 -31.10 15.58
CA TYR A 24 15.21 -31.96 16.66
C TYR A 24 14.37 -33.15 16.19
N TYR A 25 13.69 -33.04 15.04
CA TYR A 25 12.80 -34.09 14.54
C TYR A 25 13.34 -34.85 13.34
N ALA A 26 14.60 -34.57 12.91
CA ALA A 26 15.25 -35.27 11.80
C ALA A 26 14.32 -35.40 10.57
N LEU A 27 13.59 -34.30 10.23
CA LEU A 27 12.78 -34.30 9.01
C LEU A 27 13.67 -34.72 7.84
N PRO A 28 13.29 -35.74 7.07
CA PRO A 28 14.09 -36.18 5.93
C PRO A 28 14.35 -34.97 5.02
N TYR A 29 15.59 -34.68 4.71
CA TYR A 29 15.97 -33.62 3.75
C TYR A 29 15.16 -33.71 2.45
N ALA A 30 14.79 -34.91 2.04
CA ALA A 30 13.95 -35.17 0.88
C ALA A 30 12.57 -34.47 0.98
N VAL A 31 11.97 -34.41 2.18
CA VAL A 31 10.68 -33.69 2.38
C VAL A 31 10.87 -32.22 2.20
N VAL A 32 11.92 -31.63 2.79
CA VAL A 32 12.21 -30.20 2.66
C VAL A 32 12.53 -29.83 1.21
N LEU A 33 13.37 -30.63 0.55
CA LEU A 33 13.69 -30.43 -0.86
C LEU A 33 12.45 -30.60 -1.75
N GLY A 34 11.58 -31.57 -1.44
CA GLY A 34 10.31 -31.77 -2.14
C GLY A 34 9.38 -30.58 -1.99
N LEU A 35 9.25 -30.01 -0.79
CA LEU A 35 8.46 -28.80 -0.55
C LEU A 35 9.03 -27.58 -1.28
N LEU A 36 10.35 -27.39 -1.26
CA LEU A 36 11.02 -26.34 -2.01
C LEU A 36 10.83 -26.51 -3.52
N ALA A 37 11.00 -27.72 -4.04
CA ALA A 37 10.78 -28.04 -5.45
C ALA A 37 9.32 -27.79 -5.87
N ALA A 38 8.36 -28.16 -5.03
CA ALA A 38 6.93 -27.89 -5.26
C ALA A 38 6.59 -26.39 -5.22
N TYR A 39 7.28 -25.62 -4.38
CA TYR A 39 7.07 -24.17 -4.25
C TYR A 39 7.74 -23.37 -5.38
N LEU A 40 8.89 -23.84 -5.87
CA LEU A 40 9.72 -23.11 -6.84
C LEU A 40 8.99 -22.68 -8.11
N PRO A 41 8.11 -23.48 -8.75
CA PRO A 41 7.34 -23.04 -9.91
C PRO A 41 6.43 -21.83 -9.61
N SER A 42 5.80 -21.79 -8.44
CA SER A 42 5.01 -20.63 -8.02
C SER A 42 5.88 -19.38 -7.86
N PHE A 43 7.03 -19.54 -7.20
CA PHE A 43 7.95 -18.44 -6.94
C PHE A 43 8.58 -17.86 -8.21
N LEU A 44 8.91 -18.70 -9.19
CA LEU A 44 9.51 -18.29 -10.47
C LEU A 44 8.48 -17.73 -11.48
N ALA A 45 7.20 -18.05 -11.29
CA ALA A 45 6.16 -17.58 -12.20
C ALA A 45 6.08 -16.03 -12.22
N PRO A 46 5.93 -15.37 -13.38
CA PRO A 46 5.88 -13.92 -13.48
C PRO A 46 4.49 -13.34 -13.13
N THR A 47 3.80 -13.97 -12.19
CA THR A 47 2.40 -13.68 -11.83
C THR A 47 2.22 -12.22 -11.38
N GLN A 48 3.20 -11.63 -10.69
CA GLN A 48 3.18 -10.23 -10.25
C GLN A 48 3.15 -9.21 -11.40
N PHE A 49 3.57 -9.61 -12.59
CA PHE A 49 3.55 -8.75 -13.78
C PHE A 49 2.27 -8.90 -14.60
N SER A 50 1.34 -9.72 -14.14
CA SER A 50 0.04 -9.90 -14.78
C SER A 50 -1.01 -8.94 -14.19
N GLN A 51 -1.86 -8.38 -15.02
CA GLN A 51 -3.04 -7.61 -14.62
C GLN A 51 -4.02 -8.38 -13.72
N ARG A 52 -4.03 -9.70 -13.83
CA ARG A 52 -4.79 -10.58 -12.94
C ARG A 52 -4.14 -10.69 -11.57
N GLY A 53 -2.80 -10.70 -11.52
CA GLY A 53 -2.05 -11.12 -10.34
C GLY A 53 -2.43 -12.56 -9.96
N GLY A 54 -2.28 -12.86 -8.68
CA GLY A 54 -2.71 -14.13 -8.10
C GLY A 54 -3.95 -13.98 -7.21
N TYR A 55 -4.81 -12.96 -7.45
CA TYR A 55 -5.93 -12.65 -6.57
C TYR A 55 -6.81 -13.87 -6.28
N TRP A 56 -6.94 -14.19 -5.00
CA TRP A 56 -7.74 -15.31 -4.50
C TRP A 56 -8.87 -14.78 -3.61
N PRO A 57 -10.12 -14.69 -4.14
CA PRO A 57 -11.24 -14.04 -3.45
C PRO A 57 -11.49 -14.58 -2.05
N TRP A 58 -11.55 -15.91 -1.90
CA TRP A 58 -11.78 -16.55 -0.61
C TRP A 58 -10.73 -16.12 0.44
N PHE A 59 -9.45 -16.14 0.10
CA PHE A 59 -8.37 -15.76 1.00
C PHE A 59 -8.41 -14.26 1.33
N ALA A 60 -8.64 -13.43 0.32
CA ALA A 60 -8.66 -11.97 0.47
C ALA A 60 -9.83 -11.45 1.30
N THR A 61 -10.93 -12.21 1.39
CA THR A 61 -12.14 -11.81 2.14
C THR A 61 -12.31 -12.55 3.47
N LEU A 62 -11.29 -13.26 3.95
CA LEU A 62 -11.35 -13.92 5.24
C LEU A 62 -11.64 -12.92 6.37
N SER A 63 -12.62 -13.20 7.21
CA SER A 63 -12.96 -12.40 8.39
C SER A 63 -11.78 -12.24 9.37
N LEU A 64 -10.82 -13.15 9.30
CA LEU A 64 -9.58 -13.12 10.08
C LEU A 64 -8.82 -11.80 9.90
N TRP A 65 -8.82 -11.21 8.71
CA TRP A 65 -8.13 -9.94 8.45
C TRP A 65 -8.68 -8.82 9.32
N LYS A 66 -10.00 -8.70 9.42
CA LYS A 66 -10.68 -7.71 10.26
C LYS A 66 -10.50 -8.03 11.75
N ALA A 67 -10.68 -9.30 12.13
CA ALA A 67 -10.57 -9.74 13.53
C ALA A 67 -9.15 -9.57 14.11
N ARG A 68 -8.13 -9.57 13.26
CA ARG A 68 -6.71 -9.43 13.65
C ARG A 68 -6.12 -8.05 13.35
N ALA A 69 -6.92 -7.12 12.83
CA ALA A 69 -6.46 -5.75 12.62
C ALA A 69 -6.32 -5.03 13.96
N PRO A 70 -5.10 -4.71 14.43
CA PRO A 70 -4.89 -4.11 15.74
C PRO A 70 -5.13 -2.59 15.77
N VAL A 71 -5.37 -1.98 14.62
CA VAL A 71 -5.62 -0.55 14.48
C VAL A 71 -6.99 -0.35 13.86
N PRO A 72 -7.95 0.24 14.57
CA PRO A 72 -9.24 0.61 14.01
C PRO A 72 -9.06 1.52 12.81
N THR A 73 -9.74 1.23 11.72
CA THR A 73 -9.67 2.05 10.51
C THR A 73 -11.05 2.30 9.96
N THR A 74 -11.38 3.59 9.76
CA THR A 74 -12.66 4.05 9.21
C THR A 74 -12.44 4.70 7.86
N LEU A 75 -13.31 4.37 6.89
CA LEU A 75 -13.30 4.97 5.55
C LEU A 75 -14.40 6.02 5.46
N HIS A 76 -14.04 7.20 4.99
CA HIS A 76 -14.95 8.35 4.81
C HIS A 76 -14.97 8.74 3.33
N PHE A 77 -16.12 8.60 2.70
CA PHE A 77 -16.29 8.94 1.29
C PHE A 77 -17.06 10.25 1.17
N GLU A 78 -16.44 11.29 0.64
CA GLU A 78 -17.15 12.58 0.40
C GLU A 78 -18.13 12.48 -0.78
N THR A 79 -17.86 11.56 -1.71
CA THR A 79 -18.76 11.25 -2.81
C THR A 79 -18.91 9.71 -2.87
N PRO A 80 -20.13 9.20 -2.94
CA PRO A 80 -20.35 7.77 -3.16
C PRO A 80 -19.64 7.30 -4.44
N LEU A 81 -18.88 6.22 -4.34
CA LEU A 81 -18.20 5.63 -5.49
C LEU A 81 -19.03 4.50 -6.09
N ALA A 82 -19.23 4.54 -7.40
CA ALA A 82 -19.94 3.48 -8.11
C ALA A 82 -19.02 2.25 -8.25
N LYS A 83 -19.51 1.09 -7.83
CA LYS A 83 -18.77 -0.19 -7.87
C LYS A 83 -18.32 -0.58 -9.28
N GLU A 84 -19.07 -0.17 -10.27
CA GLU A 84 -18.84 -0.51 -11.68
C GLU A 84 -17.87 0.45 -12.38
N THR A 85 -17.59 1.60 -11.77
CA THR A 85 -16.71 2.61 -12.34
C THR A 85 -15.26 2.31 -12.00
N GLN A 86 -14.38 2.54 -12.96
CA GLN A 86 -12.95 2.40 -12.80
C GLN A 86 -12.36 3.66 -12.20
N TYR A 87 -11.53 3.49 -11.17
CA TYR A 87 -10.84 4.58 -10.47
C TYR A 87 -9.35 4.33 -10.33
N LEU A 88 -8.59 5.42 -10.26
CA LEU A 88 -7.21 5.41 -9.80
C LEU A 88 -7.17 6.08 -8.42
N PHE A 89 -6.94 5.29 -7.38
CA PHE A 89 -6.81 5.77 -6.00
C PHE A 89 -5.37 6.16 -5.74
N SER A 90 -5.13 7.44 -5.43
CA SER A 90 -3.84 7.96 -4.99
C SER A 90 -3.87 8.17 -3.49
N SER A 91 -3.20 7.28 -2.74
CA SER A 91 -3.31 7.24 -1.28
C SER A 91 -2.09 7.82 -0.58
N HIS A 92 -2.32 8.66 0.42
CA HIS A 92 -1.33 9.44 1.18
C HIS A 92 -1.67 9.53 2.66
N PRO A 93 -0.65 9.78 3.52
CA PRO A 93 0.77 9.65 3.25
C PRO A 93 1.18 8.18 3.13
N HIS A 94 2.35 7.89 2.54
CA HIS A 94 2.89 6.53 2.51
C HIS A 94 3.11 6.01 3.94
N GLY A 95 3.54 6.89 4.84
CA GLY A 95 3.92 6.52 6.19
C GLY A 95 5.11 5.54 6.24
N PRO A 96 5.64 5.23 7.42
CA PRO A 96 6.74 4.28 7.54
C PRO A 96 6.32 2.84 7.24
N THR A 97 5.06 2.48 7.43
CA THR A 97 4.54 1.09 7.33
C THR A 97 3.49 0.87 6.27
N SER A 98 2.92 1.93 5.68
CA SER A 98 1.80 1.85 4.72
C SER A 98 0.61 1.07 5.27
N TRP A 99 0.30 1.28 6.54
CA TRP A 99 -0.75 0.54 7.23
C TRP A 99 -2.10 0.65 6.55
N HIS A 100 -2.51 1.89 6.28
CA HIS A 100 -3.77 2.20 5.62
C HIS A 100 -3.91 1.46 4.27
N HIS A 101 -2.81 1.30 3.52
CA HIS A 101 -2.80 0.52 2.28
C HIS A 101 -3.03 -0.97 2.55
N GLY A 102 -2.38 -1.51 3.59
CA GLY A 102 -2.63 -2.88 4.06
C GLY A 102 -4.09 -3.13 4.41
N VAL A 103 -4.75 -2.16 5.03
CA VAL A 103 -6.18 -2.21 5.36
C VAL A 103 -7.04 -2.17 4.10
N MET A 104 -6.72 -1.35 3.10
CA MET A 104 -7.40 -1.36 1.80
C MET A 104 -7.25 -2.71 1.09
N ILE A 105 -6.07 -3.33 1.15
CA ILE A 105 -5.78 -4.64 0.55
C ILE A 105 -6.66 -5.72 1.19
N THR A 106 -6.75 -5.76 2.51
CA THR A 106 -7.45 -6.81 3.27
C THR A 106 -8.91 -6.51 3.55
N GLY A 107 -9.36 -5.29 3.30
CA GLY A 107 -10.70 -4.84 3.66
C GLY A 107 -10.94 -4.77 5.18
N ALA A 108 -9.88 -4.67 5.99
CA ALA A 108 -9.96 -4.62 7.46
C ALA A 108 -10.36 -3.23 7.98
N SER A 109 -11.32 -2.59 7.33
CA SER A 109 -11.83 -1.25 7.64
C SER A 109 -13.34 -1.27 7.89
N THR A 110 -13.89 -0.11 8.27
CA THR A 110 -15.32 0.12 8.39
C THR A 110 -15.71 1.37 7.58
N PRO A 111 -16.59 1.28 6.54
CA PRO A 111 -16.98 0.01 5.89
C PRO A 111 -15.78 -0.74 5.30
N ALA A 112 -15.91 -2.02 5.00
CA ALA A 112 -14.85 -2.75 4.35
C ALA A 112 -14.62 -2.21 2.92
N PHE A 113 -13.35 -2.00 2.52
CA PHE A 113 -13.06 -1.48 1.18
C PHE A 113 -13.54 -2.42 0.06
N HIS A 114 -13.66 -3.72 0.36
CA HIS A 114 -14.25 -4.71 -0.55
C HIS A 114 -15.74 -4.44 -0.86
N ASP A 115 -16.48 -3.83 0.06
CA ASP A 115 -17.88 -3.50 -0.12
C ASP A 115 -18.07 -2.29 -1.04
N VAL A 116 -17.06 -1.43 -1.12
CA VAL A 116 -17.05 -0.22 -1.96
C VAL A 116 -16.53 -0.55 -3.35
N ILE A 117 -15.32 -1.11 -3.42
CA ILE A 117 -14.70 -1.56 -4.68
C ILE A 117 -14.31 -3.03 -4.52
N PRO A 118 -15.02 -3.96 -5.17
CA PRO A 118 -14.75 -5.39 -5.07
C PRO A 118 -13.31 -5.76 -5.44
N GLY A 119 -12.73 -6.75 -4.78
CA GLY A 119 -11.32 -7.10 -4.92
C GLY A 119 -10.94 -7.67 -6.30
N ASP A 120 -11.89 -8.29 -7.01
CA ASP A 120 -11.72 -8.75 -8.40
C ASP A 120 -11.66 -7.58 -9.39
N ARG A 121 -12.22 -6.42 -9.02
CA ARG A 121 -12.27 -5.20 -9.84
C ARG A 121 -11.15 -4.20 -9.56
N ARG A 122 -10.23 -4.52 -8.68
CA ARG A 122 -9.10 -3.64 -8.34
C ARG A 122 -7.79 -4.39 -8.20
N ARG A 123 -6.67 -3.67 -8.33
CA ARG A 123 -5.33 -4.14 -7.98
C ARG A 123 -4.60 -3.05 -7.20
N HIS A 124 -3.68 -3.49 -6.36
CA HIS A 124 -2.81 -2.63 -5.55
C HIS A 124 -1.40 -2.73 -6.08
N LEU A 125 -0.69 -1.60 -6.19
CA LEU A 125 0.70 -1.62 -6.60
C LEU A 125 1.62 -1.83 -5.40
N GLY A 126 2.54 -2.78 -5.52
CA GLY A 126 3.58 -3.07 -4.54
C GLY A 126 4.98 -2.96 -5.16
N ALA A 127 5.97 -2.54 -4.37
CA ALA A 127 7.35 -2.44 -4.83
C ALA A 127 7.89 -3.80 -5.29
N SER A 128 8.64 -3.84 -6.39
CA SER A 128 9.15 -5.09 -7.00
C SER A 128 9.95 -5.97 -6.03
N ILE A 129 10.61 -5.33 -5.03
CA ILE A 129 11.41 -6.06 -4.04
C ILE A 129 10.58 -6.98 -3.16
N VAL A 130 9.33 -6.64 -2.83
CA VAL A 130 8.49 -7.46 -1.95
C VAL A 130 8.10 -8.79 -2.60
N PHE A 131 8.09 -8.84 -3.94
CA PHE A 131 7.85 -10.08 -4.69
C PHE A 131 9.06 -11.01 -4.79
N ARG A 132 10.22 -10.59 -4.27
CA ARG A 132 11.41 -11.43 -4.15
C ARG A 132 11.49 -12.15 -2.80
N ILE A 133 10.57 -11.88 -1.89
CA ILE A 133 10.51 -12.51 -0.57
C ILE A 133 9.61 -13.73 -0.67
N PRO A 134 10.16 -14.96 -0.50
CA PRO A 134 9.35 -16.18 -0.54
C PRO A 134 8.19 -16.14 0.45
N ILE A 135 7.07 -16.73 0.09
CA ILE A 135 5.82 -16.80 0.85
C ILE A 135 5.12 -15.43 0.95
N TYR A 136 5.84 -14.36 1.32
CA TYR A 136 5.28 -13.01 1.36
C TYR A 136 4.77 -12.56 0.00
N ARG A 137 5.49 -12.93 -1.07
CA ARG A 137 5.06 -12.73 -2.45
C ARG A 137 3.68 -13.35 -2.72
N GLU A 138 3.48 -14.61 -2.36
CA GLU A 138 2.21 -15.31 -2.59
C GLU A 138 1.07 -14.66 -1.81
N LEU A 139 1.33 -14.30 -0.56
CA LEU A 139 0.34 -13.60 0.27
C LEU A 139 -0.10 -12.28 -0.39
N LEU A 140 0.84 -11.48 -0.89
CA LEU A 140 0.53 -10.23 -1.59
C LEU A 140 -0.27 -10.50 -2.87
N LEU A 141 0.13 -11.50 -3.66
CA LEU A 141 -0.56 -11.88 -4.90
C LEU A 141 -1.99 -12.34 -4.62
N TRP A 142 -2.20 -13.18 -3.61
CA TRP A 142 -3.54 -13.66 -3.22
C TRP A 142 -4.44 -12.53 -2.72
N LEU A 143 -3.86 -11.48 -2.19
CA LEU A 143 -4.57 -10.27 -1.77
C LEU A 143 -4.77 -9.25 -2.91
N GLY A 144 -4.28 -9.53 -4.12
CA GLY A 144 -4.49 -8.66 -5.29
C GLY A 144 -3.43 -7.56 -5.46
N VAL A 145 -2.27 -7.71 -4.82
CA VAL A 145 -1.12 -6.81 -5.06
C VAL A 145 -0.35 -7.29 -6.28
N VAL A 146 0.06 -6.35 -7.13
CA VAL A 146 0.85 -6.58 -8.35
C VAL A 146 2.04 -5.62 -8.39
N ASP A 147 3.00 -5.90 -9.27
CA ASP A 147 4.22 -5.09 -9.39
C ASP A 147 3.95 -3.64 -9.78
N ALA A 148 4.66 -2.70 -9.16
CA ALA A 148 4.50 -1.26 -9.38
C ALA A 148 5.17 -0.74 -10.67
N SER A 149 5.52 -1.61 -11.63
CA SER A 149 6.03 -1.18 -12.93
C SER A 149 4.94 -0.50 -13.76
N ARG A 150 5.36 0.42 -14.62
CA ARG A 150 4.43 1.16 -15.51
C ARG A 150 3.64 0.22 -16.41
N SER A 151 4.27 -0.81 -16.97
CA SER A 151 3.63 -1.77 -17.85
C SER A 151 2.50 -2.52 -17.16
N VAL A 152 2.69 -2.91 -15.90
CA VAL A 152 1.66 -3.58 -15.10
C VAL A 152 0.53 -2.61 -14.79
N ALA A 153 0.83 -1.39 -14.36
CA ALA A 153 -0.18 -0.37 -14.10
C ALA A 153 -1.06 -0.08 -15.32
N HIS A 154 -0.44 0.07 -16.51
CA HIS A 154 -1.17 0.19 -17.78
C HIS A 154 -2.04 -1.03 -18.07
N SER A 155 -1.51 -2.24 -17.90
CA SER A 155 -2.26 -3.47 -18.15
C SER A 155 -3.46 -3.64 -17.21
N VAL A 156 -3.33 -3.22 -15.95
CA VAL A 156 -4.43 -3.23 -14.97
C VAL A 156 -5.54 -2.29 -15.42
N LEU A 157 -5.22 -1.03 -15.72
CA LEU A 157 -6.22 -0.07 -16.16
C LEU A 157 -6.83 -0.45 -17.52
N ALA A 158 -6.03 -0.95 -18.47
CA ALA A 158 -6.53 -1.44 -19.76
C ALA A 158 -7.52 -2.61 -19.62
N SER A 159 -7.42 -3.39 -18.53
CA SER A 159 -8.37 -4.48 -18.23
C SER A 159 -9.68 -4.02 -17.56
N GLY A 160 -9.89 -2.71 -17.40
CA GLY A 160 -11.08 -2.15 -16.74
C GLY A 160 -11.04 -2.23 -15.21
N LYS A 161 -9.90 -2.58 -14.61
CA LYS A 161 -9.78 -2.65 -13.14
C LYS A 161 -9.32 -1.32 -12.56
N SER A 162 -9.81 -0.99 -11.39
CA SER A 162 -9.30 0.13 -10.59
C SER A 162 -7.89 -0.15 -10.08
N LEU A 163 -7.13 0.91 -9.84
CA LEU A 163 -5.75 0.85 -9.38
C LEU A 163 -5.56 1.64 -8.09
N VAL A 164 -4.89 1.06 -7.11
CA VAL A 164 -4.51 1.74 -5.86
C VAL A 164 -3.01 1.92 -5.84
N ILE A 165 -2.56 3.16 -5.70
CA ILE A 165 -1.14 3.57 -5.74
C ILE A 165 -0.78 4.40 -4.52
N LEU A 166 0.36 4.13 -3.92
CA LEU A 166 1.06 5.03 -3.00
C LEU A 166 2.05 5.88 -3.81
N VAL A 167 1.60 7.03 -4.29
CA VAL A 167 2.34 7.83 -5.29
C VAL A 167 3.69 8.35 -4.77
N GLY A 168 3.78 8.76 -3.50
CA GLY A 168 5.03 9.21 -2.88
C GLY A 168 6.11 8.13 -2.82
N GLY A 169 5.67 6.87 -2.69
CA GLY A 169 6.53 5.68 -2.73
C GLY A 169 7.66 5.73 -1.70
N ILE A 170 8.80 5.11 -2.06
CA ILE A 170 9.97 4.98 -1.18
C ILE A 170 10.49 6.33 -0.66
N GLN A 171 10.39 7.40 -1.44
CA GLN A 171 10.88 8.72 -1.02
C GLN A 171 10.02 9.27 0.12
N GLU A 172 8.71 9.24 -0.02
CA GLU A 172 7.78 9.65 1.04
C GLU A 172 7.94 8.77 2.29
N GLN A 173 8.08 7.45 2.10
CA GLN A 173 8.33 6.51 3.20
C GLN A 173 9.59 6.84 4.01
N MET A 174 10.68 7.21 3.32
CA MET A 174 11.96 7.55 3.96
C MET A 174 12.01 8.96 4.56
N LEU A 175 11.04 9.81 4.22
CA LEU A 175 10.86 11.15 4.76
C LEU A 175 9.75 11.22 5.82
N ALA A 176 9.07 10.08 6.09
CA ALA A 176 8.00 10.04 7.09
C ALA A 176 8.54 10.44 8.46
N GLU A 177 7.84 11.36 9.11
CA GLU A 177 8.10 11.85 10.45
C GLU A 177 6.88 11.62 11.35
N TYR A 178 7.14 11.35 12.63
CA TYR A 178 6.06 11.16 13.61
C TYR A 178 5.23 12.43 13.77
N GLN A 179 3.92 12.30 13.63
CA GLN A 179 2.95 13.40 13.74
C GLN A 179 3.15 14.56 12.75
N LYS A 180 3.80 14.30 11.61
CA LYS A 180 3.94 15.26 10.52
C LYS A 180 3.17 14.83 9.29
N HIS A 181 2.67 15.80 8.55
CA HIS A 181 1.84 15.57 7.37
C HIS A 181 2.58 16.03 6.12
N HIS A 182 3.64 15.27 5.76
CA HIS A 182 4.43 15.51 4.55
C HIS A 182 4.02 14.52 3.46
N VAL A 183 3.85 15.00 2.23
CA VAL A 183 3.61 14.17 1.05
C VAL A 183 4.55 14.57 -0.07
N PHE A 184 5.09 13.60 -0.79
CA PHE A 184 6.07 13.84 -1.86
C PHE A 184 5.37 13.75 -3.22
N LEU A 185 4.89 14.89 -3.75
CA LEU A 185 3.98 14.93 -4.88
C LEU A 185 4.35 15.90 -6.00
N HIS A 186 5.08 17.00 -5.75
CA HIS A 186 5.34 18.01 -6.78
C HIS A 186 5.93 17.44 -8.07
N SER A 187 6.84 16.49 -7.97
CA SER A 187 7.48 15.83 -9.12
C SER A 187 6.74 14.59 -9.61
N ARG A 188 5.68 14.16 -8.91
CA ARG A 188 5.00 12.87 -9.16
C ARG A 188 3.81 13.02 -10.10
N LYS A 189 4.06 13.27 -11.39
CA LYS A 189 3.02 13.45 -12.40
C LYS A 189 2.67 12.18 -13.18
N GLY A 190 3.42 11.08 -12.98
CA GLY A 190 3.28 9.85 -13.75
C GLY A 190 1.92 9.16 -13.60
N PHE A 191 1.32 9.20 -12.42
CA PHE A 191 0.00 8.63 -12.16
C PHE A 191 -1.11 9.43 -12.84
N VAL A 192 -0.97 10.75 -12.92
CA VAL A 192 -1.90 11.64 -13.65
C VAL A 192 -1.87 11.33 -15.14
N LYS A 193 -0.64 11.24 -15.72
CA LYS A 193 -0.48 10.85 -17.12
C LYS A 193 -1.13 9.49 -17.39
N LEU A 194 -0.91 8.51 -16.51
CA LEU A 194 -1.52 7.19 -16.60
C LEU A 194 -3.06 7.27 -16.56
N ALA A 195 -3.63 8.05 -15.64
CA ALA A 195 -5.07 8.23 -15.53
C ALA A 195 -5.68 8.84 -16.80
N ILE A 196 -5.05 9.89 -17.35
CA ILE A 196 -5.49 10.52 -18.61
C ILE A 196 -5.41 9.54 -19.77
N GLN A 197 -4.34 8.76 -19.88
CA GLN A 197 -4.18 7.76 -20.95
C GLN A 197 -5.28 6.70 -20.98
N HIS A 198 -5.87 6.43 -19.82
CA HIS A 198 -6.98 5.46 -19.70
C HIS A 198 -8.37 6.10 -19.55
N GLY A 199 -8.45 7.44 -19.41
CA GLY A 199 -9.71 8.13 -19.13
C GLY A 199 -10.28 7.75 -17.75
N THR A 200 -9.41 7.46 -16.77
CA THR A 200 -9.78 6.96 -15.46
C THR A 200 -9.80 8.11 -14.45
N ALA A 201 -10.90 8.27 -13.70
CA ALA A 201 -10.99 9.29 -12.67
C ALA A 201 -10.00 9.02 -11.53
N ILE A 202 -9.32 10.08 -11.06
CA ILE A 202 -8.39 10.01 -9.94
C ILE A 202 -9.14 10.32 -8.65
N VAL A 203 -9.02 9.45 -7.65
CA VAL A 203 -9.59 9.67 -6.32
C VAL A 203 -8.44 9.94 -5.35
N PRO A 204 -8.28 11.19 -4.87
CA PRO A 204 -7.34 11.50 -3.80
C PRO A 204 -7.79 10.84 -2.50
N VAL A 205 -6.85 10.22 -1.79
CA VAL A 205 -7.11 9.58 -0.49
C VAL A 205 -6.08 10.07 0.51
N TYR A 206 -6.55 10.58 1.66
CA TYR A 206 -5.69 10.95 2.77
C TYR A 206 -5.99 10.10 4.00
N ALA A 207 -4.96 9.50 4.59
CA ALA A 207 -5.04 8.65 5.76
C ALA A 207 -4.50 9.37 7.01
N PHE A 208 -5.39 9.98 7.77
CA PHE A 208 -5.05 10.54 9.08
C PHE A 208 -4.69 9.41 10.05
N GLY A 209 -3.71 9.65 10.93
CA GLY A 209 -3.21 8.66 11.88
C GLY A 209 -2.10 7.75 11.35
N GLU A 210 -1.83 7.70 10.03
CA GLU A 210 -0.79 6.82 9.47
C GLU A 210 0.61 7.14 10.02
N ASN A 211 0.96 8.44 10.12
CA ASN A 211 2.25 8.88 10.66
C ASN A 211 2.29 8.88 12.20
N ASP A 212 1.18 8.55 12.86
CA ASP A 212 1.09 8.47 14.32
C ASP A 212 1.28 7.04 14.84
N LEU A 213 1.27 6.05 13.94
CA LEU A 213 1.38 4.63 14.30
C LEU A 213 2.74 4.23 14.86
N PHE A 214 3.80 4.85 14.37
CA PHE A 214 5.17 4.53 14.73
C PHE A 214 6.07 5.76 14.69
N ARG A 215 7.09 5.77 15.52
CA ARG A 215 8.18 6.76 15.45
C ARG A 215 9.27 6.26 14.53
N PRO A 216 9.51 6.90 13.37
CA PRO A 216 10.63 6.57 12.50
C PRO A 216 11.95 6.81 13.23
N SER A 217 12.90 5.87 13.08
CA SER A 217 14.23 5.98 13.64
C SER A 217 15.16 6.75 12.70
N THR A 218 15.96 7.64 13.24
CA THR A 218 17.03 8.34 12.51
C THR A 218 18.32 7.51 12.42
N PHE A 219 18.39 6.35 13.08
CA PHE A 219 19.57 5.50 13.05
C PHE A 219 19.95 5.13 11.60
N LEU A 220 21.19 5.45 11.22
CA LEU A 220 21.74 5.28 9.86
C LEU A 220 20.83 5.82 8.74
N LEU A 221 20.02 6.86 9.00
CA LEU A 221 19.08 7.40 8.01
C LEU A 221 19.76 7.80 6.69
N PRO A 222 20.92 8.50 6.66
CA PRO A 222 21.59 8.83 5.39
C PRO A 222 21.99 7.59 4.58
N LEU A 223 22.45 6.53 5.24
CA LEU A 223 22.80 5.26 4.60
C LEU A 223 21.56 4.57 4.04
N ARG A 224 20.48 4.51 4.82
CA ARG A 224 19.19 3.94 4.37
C ARG A 224 18.60 4.71 3.19
N GLN A 225 18.67 6.04 3.21
CA GLN A 225 18.26 6.88 2.09
C GLN A 225 19.13 6.67 0.85
N TRP A 226 20.42 6.44 1.02
CA TRP A 226 21.32 6.08 -0.07
C TRP A 226 20.92 4.73 -0.70
N PHE A 227 20.65 3.70 0.14
CA PHE A 227 20.13 2.41 -0.32
C PHE A 227 18.80 2.57 -1.05
N ALA A 228 17.89 3.37 -0.51
CA ALA A 228 16.58 3.63 -1.11
C ALA A 228 16.71 4.26 -2.50
N ARG A 229 17.63 5.22 -2.67
CA ARG A 229 17.88 5.86 -3.97
C ARG A 229 18.57 4.94 -4.98
N LYS A 230 19.57 4.17 -4.52
CA LYS A 230 20.40 3.35 -5.42
C LYS A 230 19.76 2.04 -5.82
N PHE A 231 19.07 1.37 -4.88
CA PHE A 231 18.53 0.02 -5.06
C PHE A 231 17.01 -0.04 -5.08
N LEU A 232 16.32 1.09 -4.86
CA LEU A 232 14.85 1.17 -4.72
C LEU A 232 14.33 0.24 -3.62
N ILE A 233 15.09 0.13 -2.52
CA ILE A 233 14.75 -0.66 -1.34
C ILE A 233 14.62 0.27 -0.15
N ALA A 234 13.40 0.44 0.36
CA ALA A 234 13.19 1.13 1.63
C ALA A 234 13.49 0.19 2.80
N ILE A 235 14.21 0.71 3.79
CA ILE A 235 14.42 0.06 5.08
C ILE A 235 13.81 0.96 6.16
N PRO A 236 12.48 0.90 6.36
CA PRO A 236 11.80 1.76 7.32
C PRO A 236 12.02 1.22 8.74
N LEU A 237 13.03 1.74 9.43
CA LEU A 237 13.20 1.46 10.84
C LEU A 237 12.27 2.38 11.63
N CYS A 238 11.34 1.79 12.36
CA CYS A 238 10.39 2.51 13.19
C CYS A 238 10.06 1.71 14.44
N VAL A 239 9.69 2.39 15.51
CA VAL A 239 9.39 1.79 16.81
C VAL A 239 8.03 2.26 17.33
N GLY A 240 7.33 1.36 17.98
CA GLY A 240 6.11 1.64 18.71
C GLY A 240 6.37 2.09 20.16
N PRO A 241 5.32 2.17 21.00
CA PRO A 241 5.39 2.75 22.33
C PRO A 241 6.14 1.91 23.36
N THR A 242 6.38 0.61 23.10
CA THR A 242 6.90 -0.32 24.09
C THR A 242 8.23 -0.93 23.66
N TRP A 243 9.24 -0.89 24.52
CA TRP A 243 10.58 -1.39 24.22
C TRP A 243 10.64 -2.92 24.05
N TRP A 244 9.77 -3.67 24.76
CA TRP A 244 9.69 -5.15 24.65
C TRP A 244 8.89 -5.63 23.44
N ASN A 245 8.08 -4.74 22.84
CA ASN A 245 7.37 -5.00 21.60
C ASN A 245 7.39 -3.74 20.72
N PRO A 246 8.53 -3.42 20.12
CA PRO A 246 8.68 -2.21 19.32
C PRO A 246 7.82 -2.20 18.05
N PHE A 247 7.28 -3.36 17.67
CA PHE A 247 6.40 -3.51 16.50
C PHE A 247 4.91 -3.32 16.83
N LYS A 248 4.55 -3.13 18.10
CA LYS A 248 3.19 -2.75 18.46
C LYS A 248 2.98 -1.29 18.07
N PRO A 249 1.92 -0.96 17.30
CA PRO A 249 1.63 0.45 16.96
C PRO A 249 1.21 1.24 18.20
N PHE A 250 1.33 2.57 18.13
CA PHE A 250 0.67 3.46 19.06
C PHE A 250 -0.86 3.26 18.98
N PRO A 251 -1.59 3.47 20.07
CA PRO A 251 -3.05 3.29 20.14
C PRO A 251 -3.75 4.48 19.47
N VAL A 252 -3.71 4.53 18.15
CA VAL A 252 -4.37 5.54 17.33
C VAL A 252 -5.37 4.89 16.39
N GLU A 253 -6.35 5.66 15.93
CA GLU A 253 -7.28 5.25 14.88
C GLU A 253 -6.83 5.82 13.55
N ILE A 254 -7.10 5.11 12.46
CA ILE A 254 -6.87 5.61 11.11
C ILE A 254 -8.21 6.04 10.51
N HIS A 255 -8.23 7.25 9.99
CA HIS A 255 -9.35 7.78 9.22
C HIS A 255 -8.90 8.03 7.79
N GLN A 256 -9.35 7.20 6.85
CA GLN A 256 -9.07 7.39 5.42
C GLN A 256 -10.19 8.20 4.80
N VAL A 257 -9.86 9.40 4.34
CA VAL A 257 -10.80 10.29 3.64
C VAL A 257 -10.58 10.18 2.14
N TYR A 258 -11.64 9.84 1.44
CA TYR A 258 -11.71 9.75 -0.02
C TYR A 258 -12.36 11.02 -0.56
N GLY A 259 -11.59 11.84 -1.26
CA GLY A 259 -12.05 13.08 -1.87
C GLY A 259 -12.93 12.87 -3.10
N HIS A 260 -13.29 13.97 -3.75
CA HIS A 260 -14.09 13.92 -4.96
C HIS A 260 -13.27 13.32 -6.11
N PRO A 261 -13.85 12.39 -6.90
CA PRO A 261 -13.20 11.88 -8.10
C PRO A 261 -12.93 13.00 -9.11
N ILE A 262 -11.67 13.11 -9.56
CA ILE A 262 -11.24 14.07 -10.58
C ILE A 262 -11.35 13.37 -11.93
N PRO A 263 -12.32 13.75 -12.77
CA PRO A 263 -12.50 13.11 -14.07
C PRO A 263 -11.33 13.43 -15.01
N THR A 264 -10.96 12.46 -15.86
CA THR A 264 -10.01 12.64 -16.93
C THR A 264 -10.62 12.25 -18.26
N THR A 265 -10.25 12.93 -19.33
CA THR A 265 -10.63 12.56 -20.69
C THR A 265 -9.52 11.71 -21.30
N LYS A 266 -9.89 10.56 -21.88
CA LYS A 266 -8.91 9.65 -22.49
C LYS A 266 -8.11 10.35 -23.59
N CYS A 267 -6.78 10.33 -23.44
CA CYS A 267 -5.83 10.83 -24.43
C CYS A 267 -4.54 10.01 -24.35
N ASP A 268 -4.18 9.33 -25.44
CA ASP A 268 -3.00 8.44 -25.45
C ASP A 268 -1.69 9.21 -25.26
N ASN A 269 -1.61 10.45 -25.78
CA ASN A 269 -0.44 11.32 -25.66
C ASN A 269 -0.82 12.68 -25.08
N PRO A 270 -1.13 12.76 -23.77
CA PRO A 270 -1.52 14.02 -23.14
C PRO A 270 -0.34 15.01 -23.15
N SER A 271 -0.65 16.28 -23.41
CA SER A 271 0.34 17.36 -23.31
C SER A 271 0.82 17.55 -21.87
N SER A 272 2.01 18.15 -21.71
CA SER A 272 2.51 18.52 -20.37
C SER A 272 1.53 19.43 -19.64
N ASP A 273 0.94 20.39 -20.34
CA ASP A 273 0.01 21.38 -19.78
C ASP A 273 -1.26 20.70 -19.23
N GLU A 274 -1.80 19.71 -19.96
CA GLU A 274 -2.97 18.96 -19.48
C GLU A 274 -2.62 18.09 -18.28
N VAL A 275 -1.44 17.45 -18.28
CA VAL A 275 -0.97 16.69 -17.11
C VAL A 275 -0.80 17.63 -15.91
N ASP A 276 -0.24 18.82 -16.13
CA ASP A 276 0.00 19.80 -15.07
C ASP A 276 -1.32 20.39 -14.55
N ARG A 277 -2.27 20.64 -15.42
CA ARG A 277 -3.62 21.10 -15.06
C ARG A 277 -4.32 20.07 -14.15
N VAL A 278 -4.36 18.81 -14.56
CA VAL A 278 -5.02 17.76 -13.77
C VAL A 278 -4.26 17.48 -12.49
N HIS A 279 -2.91 17.55 -12.50
CA HIS A 279 -2.10 17.43 -11.30
C HIS A 279 -2.38 18.56 -10.31
N GLY A 280 -2.53 19.80 -10.78
CA GLY A 280 -2.93 20.95 -9.95
C GLY A 280 -4.30 20.74 -9.28
N LEU A 281 -5.29 20.23 -10.03
CA LEU A 281 -6.60 19.87 -9.46
C LEU A 281 -6.48 18.80 -8.38
N PHE A 282 -5.61 17.80 -8.59
CA PHE A 282 -5.35 16.76 -7.60
C PHE A 282 -4.73 17.32 -6.32
N LEU A 283 -3.72 18.18 -6.42
CA LEU A 283 -3.08 18.80 -5.25
C LEU A 283 -4.07 19.70 -4.48
N THR A 284 -4.88 20.45 -5.20
CA THR A 284 -5.92 21.30 -4.61
C THR A 284 -6.95 20.45 -3.85
N GLU A 285 -7.41 19.36 -4.43
CA GLU A 285 -8.37 18.48 -3.79
C GLU A 285 -7.78 17.77 -2.57
N LEU A 286 -6.52 17.30 -2.65
CA LEU A 286 -5.82 16.68 -1.53
C LEU A 286 -5.66 17.66 -0.37
N GLN A 287 -5.28 18.92 -0.65
CA GLN A 287 -5.18 19.97 0.36
C GLN A 287 -6.56 20.26 0.96
N ARG A 288 -7.61 20.35 0.14
CA ARG A 288 -8.97 20.60 0.58
C ARG A 288 -9.48 19.54 1.56
N ILE A 289 -9.31 18.24 1.23
CA ILE A 289 -9.75 17.16 2.13
C ILE A 289 -8.94 17.16 3.43
N PHE A 290 -7.65 17.47 3.37
CA PHE A 290 -6.84 17.60 4.57
C PHE A 290 -7.36 18.73 5.46
N ASP A 291 -7.50 19.96 4.94
CA ASP A 291 -7.91 21.12 5.71
C ASP A 291 -9.33 21.00 6.28
N LYS A 292 -10.23 20.34 5.54
CA LYS A 292 -11.61 20.10 5.99
C LYS A 292 -11.66 19.12 7.17
N HIS A 293 -10.79 18.12 7.21
CA HIS A 293 -10.89 17.01 8.15
C HIS A 293 -9.83 17.04 9.26
N LYS A 294 -8.79 17.87 9.17
CA LYS A 294 -7.70 17.91 10.15
C LYS A 294 -8.14 18.22 11.57
N ALA A 295 -9.15 19.05 11.77
CA ALA A 295 -9.65 19.36 13.10
C ALA A 295 -10.33 18.18 13.80
N ALA A 296 -10.87 17.26 13.01
CA ALA A 296 -11.52 16.05 13.53
C ALA A 296 -10.56 14.87 13.73
N TYR A 297 -9.55 14.73 12.86
CA TYR A 297 -8.72 13.51 12.78
C TYR A 297 -7.22 13.74 13.00
N ALA A 298 -6.80 15.00 13.18
CA ALA A 298 -5.45 15.39 13.57
C ALA A 298 -5.54 16.50 14.63
N THR A 299 -4.89 17.66 14.37
CA THR A 299 -5.03 18.85 15.19
C THR A 299 -5.48 20.03 14.32
N PRO A 300 -6.23 21.02 14.89
CA PRO A 300 -6.72 22.16 14.11
C PRO A 300 -5.62 22.97 13.42
N ASP A 301 -4.44 23.03 14.02
CA ASP A 301 -3.25 23.72 13.55
C ASP A 301 -2.37 22.85 12.61
N ALA A 302 -2.73 21.59 12.39
CA ALA A 302 -2.00 20.72 11.47
C ALA A 302 -1.94 21.32 10.06
N THR A 303 -0.79 21.19 9.42
CA THR A 303 -0.54 21.67 8.06
C THR A 303 -0.06 20.52 7.19
N LEU A 304 -0.58 20.41 5.96
CA LEU A 304 -0.11 19.47 4.95
C LEU A 304 1.02 20.15 4.15
N GLU A 305 2.19 19.57 4.20
CA GLU A 305 3.33 20.00 3.39
C GLU A 305 3.46 19.10 2.16
N ILE A 306 3.31 19.71 0.99
CA ILE A 306 3.48 19.03 -0.30
C ILE A 306 4.88 19.32 -0.83
N LEU A 307 5.72 18.28 -0.97
CA LEU A 307 7.12 18.34 -1.39
C LEU A 307 7.30 17.95 -2.87
#